data_e374c42add518598b54562f8f52ca311
#
_entry.id   e374c42add518598b54562f8f52ca311
#
_cell.length_a   1.000
_cell.length_b   1.000
_cell.length_c   1.000
_cell.angle_alpha   90.00
_cell.angle_beta   90.00
_cell.angle_gamma   90.00
#
_symmetry.space_group_name_H-M   'P 1'
#
loop_
_entity.id
_entity.type
_entity.pdbx_description
1 polymer ?
#
loop_
_entity_poly.entity_id
_entity_poly.type
_entity_poly.pdbx_seq_one_letter_code
_entity_poly.pdbx_strand_id
1 'polypeptide(L)'
;LFEKSSANRASENVAELQELLVNVPNGWKMEYYPGTDYSMGGITLLCRFDGNNVTLMSEVGSVKTASGKEVSSLYKVTSEESTVLTFDSFNEFIHCFSEPIMGMNTNLEGDYEFVYMGQEDNKVILQGRRYHNTMVMTPLTQGVNWKDYIGQLNLIEREAFLKTYSLMVGGQEVGNAVRTSHLFSLTVEGQTSSSVPFIYTPEGIRFKDEITIQGKTVQNFVWNKEDMTFTSSDEEAADVVLKAYYPQDYTPYEDYLGTYYMYYREYEKYNEEEDKVEFRPGYMAVELQQKVAGESFVLTSDKLETTAANIVITYDKATGKL
;
A
#
# COMPACT_ATOMS: atom_id res chain seq x y z
N LEU A 1 31.41 -20.15 37.80
CA LEU A 1 30.76 -19.43 36.74
C LEU A 1 29.35 -19.11 37.22
N PHE A 2 29.11 -17.89 37.73
CA PHE A 2 27.78 -17.46 38.11
C PHE A 2 27.00 -17.19 36.82
N GLU A 3 25.99 -17.95 36.52
CA GLU A 3 25.01 -17.63 35.49
C GLU A 3 24.35 -16.30 35.87
N LYS A 4 24.38 -15.33 34.95
CA LYS A 4 23.65 -14.07 35.13
C LYS A 4 22.18 -14.36 35.41
N SER A 5 21.58 -13.68 36.38
CA SER A 5 20.16 -13.86 36.69
C SER A 5 19.30 -13.49 35.46
N SER A 6 18.11 -14.06 35.35
CA SER A 6 17.17 -13.74 34.25
C SER A 6 16.88 -12.24 34.17
N ALA A 7 16.78 -11.56 35.32
CA ALA A 7 16.59 -10.10 35.41
C ALA A 7 17.79 -9.32 34.82
N ASN A 8 19.03 -9.77 35.03
CA ASN A 8 20.20 -9.11 34.46
C ASN A 8 20.27 -9.29 32.95
N ARG A 9 19.92 -10.46 32.43
CA ARG A 9 19.85 -10.72 30.99
C ARG A 9 18.77 -9.86 30.31
N ALA A 10 17.61 -9.74 30.96
CA ALA A 10 16.51 -8.93 30.47
C ALA A 10 16.87 -7.44 30.40
N SER A 11 17.55 -6.90 31.44
CA SER A 11 18.01 -5.50 31.42
C SER A 11 19.12 -5.24 30.41
N GLU A 12 20.02 -6.22 30.17
CA GLU A 12 21.05 -6.13 29.14
C GLU A 12 20.43 -6.08 27.74
N ASN A 13 19.44 -6.93 27.42
CA ASN A 13 18.76 -6.94 26.14
C ASN A 13 18.01 -5.63 25.86
N VAL A 14 17.40 -5.02 26.89
CA VAL A 14 16.78 -3.69 26.77
C VAL A 14 17.82 -2.63 26.42
N ALA A 15 18.93 -2.58 27.15
CA ALA A 15 19.99 -1.60 26.91
C ALA A 15 20.63 -1.80 25.51
N GLU A 16 20.86 -3.06 25.12
CA GLU A 16 21.39 -3.41 23.81
C GLU A 16 20.47 -2.92 22.68
N LEU A 17 19.16 -3.22 22.75
CA LEU A 17 18.21 -2.77 21.74
C LEU A 17 18.10 -1.23 21.71
N GLN A 18 18.05 -0.56 22.88
CA GLN A 18 18.01 0.91 22.93
C GLN A 18 19.24 1.53 22.27
N GLU A 19 20.43 1.03 22.58
CA GLU A 19 21.68 1.50 21.97
C GLU A 19 21.68 1.26 20.46
N LEU A 20 21.25 0.08 20.03
CA LEU A 20 21.18 -0.29 18.62
C LEU A 20 20.25 0.66 17.85
N LEU A 21 19.06 0.95 18.38
CA LEU A 21 18.05 1.78 17.73
C LEU A 21 18.56 3.21 17.47
N VAL A 22 19.29 3.81 18.42
CA VAL A 22 19.76 5.21 18.32
C VAL A 22 21.08 5.35 17.56
N ASN A 23 21.89 4.30 17.44
CA ASN A 23 23.22 4.35 16.83
C ASN A 23 23.22 4.19 15.29
N VAL A 24 22.08 4.38 14.63
CA VAL A 24 21.99 4.39 13.17
C VAL A 24 21.78 5.83 12.68
N PRO A 25 22.83 6.51 12.20
CA PRO A 25 22.77 7.96 11.94
C PRO A 25 21.70 8.40 10.95
N ASN A 26 21.43 7.59 9.92
CA ASN A 26 20.40 7.89 8.92
C ASN A 26 19.05 7.24 9.22
N GLY A 27 18.94 6.55 10.38
CA GLY A 27 17.73 5.83 10.78
C GLY A 27 17.56 4.49 10.08
N TRP A 28 16.37 3.96 10.15
CA TRP A 28 16.01 2.61 9.74
C TRP A 28 14.96 2.63 8.64
N LYS A 29 15.03 1.68 7.73
CA LYS A 29 13.92 1.25 6.90
C LYS A 29 13.19 0.13 7.65
N MET A 30 11.91 0.30 7.91
CA MET A 30 11.03 -0.67 8.52
C MET A 30 10.12 -1.27 7.44
N GLU A 31 10.19 -2.58 7.27
CA GLU A 31 9.27 -3.35 6.44
C GLU A 31 8.21 -3.95 7.36
N TYR A 32 7.02 -3.36 7.35
CA TYR A 32 5.94 -3.73 8.24
C TYR A 32 4.82 -4.42 7.48
N TYR A 33 4.44 -5.61 7.93
CA TYR A 33 3.37 -6.42 7.35
C TYR A 33 2.21 -6.54 8.36
N PRO A 34 1.26 -5.57 8.35
CA PRO A 34 0.11 -5.60 9.24
C PRO A 34 -0.90 -6.67 8.84
N GLY A 35 -1.68 -7.14 9.82
CA GLY A 35 -2.72 -8.14 9.63
C GLY A 35 -2.21 -9.58 9.72
N THR A 36 -3.10 -10.46 10.17
CA THR A 36 -2.79 -11.90 10.33
C THR A 36 -2.79 -12.64 9.00
N ASP A 37 -3.52 -12.14 8.01
CA ASP A 37 -3.65 -12.68 6.66
C ASP A 37 -2.80 -11.95 5.61
N TYR A 38 -2.09 -10.90 6.02
CA TYR A 38 -1.30 -10.03 5.16
C TYR A 38 -2.08 -9.41 3.99
N SER A 39 -3.40 -9.24 4.11
CA SER A 39 -4.27 -8.76 3.02
C SER A 39 -3.92 -7.34 2.55
N MET A 40 -3.29 -6.55 3.40
CA MET A 40 -2.75 -5.22 3.05
C MET A 40 -1.38 -5.29 2.34
N GLY A 41 -0.70 -6.45 2.40
CA GLY A 41 0.70 -6.57 2.01
C GLY A 41 1.64 -5.90 3.00
N GLY A 42 2.80 -5.48 2.53
CA GLY A 42 3.81 -4.80 3.33
C GLY A 42 3.80 -3.29 3.12
N ILE A 43 4.22 -2.56 4.13
CA ILE A 43 4.33 -1.09 4.11
C ILE A 43 5.74 -0.71 4.54
N THR A 44 6.34 0.21 3.81
CA THR A 44 7.65 0.76 4.15
C THR A 44 7.49 2.02 4.99
N LEU A 45 8.09 1.99 6.16
CA LEU A 45 8.25 3.13 7.05
C LEU A 45 9.74 3.44 7.18
N LEU A 46 10.10 4.71 7.19
CA LEU A 46 11.43 5.15 7.62
C LEU A 46 11.32 5.67 9.05
N CYS A 47 12.28 5.34 9.89
CA CYS A 47 12.24 5.79 11.28
C CYS A 47 13.63 6.16 11.82
N ARG A 48 13.66 7.09 12.76
CA ARG A 48 14.84 7.47 13.52
C ARG A 48 14.48 7.61 14.99
N PHE A 49 15.26 6.98 15.84
CA PHE A 49 15.11 7.02 17.27
C PHE A 49 16.09 8.03 17.87
N ASP A 50 15.61 8.88 18.78
CA ASP A 50 16.38 9.90 19.46
C ASP A 50 15.89 10.07 20.90
N GLY A 51 16.70 9.67 21.87
CA GLY A 51 16.29 9.65 23.28
C GLY A 51 15.03 8.82 23.51
N ASN A 52 13.92 9.48 23.81
CA ASN A 52 12.62 8.85 24.00
C ASN A 52 11.67 9.05 22.79
N ASN A 53 12.14 9.70 21.75
CA ASN A 53 11.32 10.02 20.60
C ASN A 53 11.65 9.08 19.41
N VAL A 54 10.63 8.80 18.62
CA VAL A 54 10.77 8.20 17.29
C VAL A 54 10.10 9.09 16.28
N THR A 55 10.79 9.36 15.17
CA THR A 55 10.24 10.06 14.01
C THR A 55 9.99 9.04 12.92
N LEU A 56 8.78 8.98 12.40
CA LEU A 56 8.36 8.12 11.29
C LEU A 56 8.06 8.94 10.05
N MET A 57 8.36 8.35 8.88
CA MET A 57 7.88 8.77 7.57
C MET A 57 7.34 7.53 6.85
N SER A 58 6.17 7.63 6.23
CA SER A 58 5.49 6.50 5.59
C SER A 58 5.32 6.71 4.09
N GLU A 59 5.39 5.63 3.31
CA GLU A 59 4.98 5.62 1.91
C GLU A 59 3.46 5.77 1.76
N VAL A 60 2.69 5.33 2.76
CA VAL A 60 1.23 5.48 2.79
C VAL A 60 0.87 6.67 3.66
N GLY A 61 0.01 7.55 3.15
CA GLY A 61 -0.55 8.65 3.93
C GLY A 61 -1.57 8.15 4.97
N SER A 62 -1.77 8.96 6.00
CA SER A 62 -2.88 8.81 6.95
C SER A 62 -4.02 9.76 6.61
N VAL A 63 -5.09 9.72 7.41
CA VAL A 63 -6.21 10.69 7.29
C VAL A 63 -5.75 12.13 7.52
N LYS A 64 -4.71 12.34 8.34
CA LYS A 64 -4.23 13.68 8.73
C LYS A 64 -2.93 14.09 8.04
N THR A 65 -2.08 13.14 7.73
CA THR A 65 -0.73 13.41 7.24
C THR A 65 -0.46 12.68 5.92
N ALA A 66 -0.05 13.44 4.91
CA ALA A 66 0.29 12.88 3.61
C ALA A 66 1.55 12.00 3.68
N SER A 67 1.67 11.05 2.75
CA SER A 67 2.89 10.30 2.50
C SER A 67 4.11 11.21 2.35
N GLY A 68 5.27 10.77 2.82
CA GLY A 68 6.52 11.52 2.75
C GLY A 68 6.62 12.72 3.72
N LYS A 69 5.73 12.80 4.71
CA LYS A 69 5.82 13.73 5.84
C LYS A 69 6.30 13.01 7.09
N GLU A 70 6.98 13.74 7.96
CA GLU A 70 7.47 13.23 9.24
C GLU A 70 6.43 13.41 10.34
N VAL A 71 6.27 12.36 11.18
CA VAL A 71 5.46 12.38 12.40
C VAL A 71 6.30 11.85 13.53
N SER A 72 6.42 12.61 14.61
CA SER A 72 7.18 12.22 15.80
C SER A 72 6.25 11.85 16.96
N SER A 73 6.66 10.83 17.71
CA SER A 73 5.95 10.30 18.87
C SER A 73 6.95 9.75 19.89
N LEU A 74 6.45 9.32 21.05
CA LEU A 74 7.27 8.64 22.04
C LEU A 74 7.39 7.15 21.72
N TYR A 75 8.53 6.56 22.04
CA TYR A 75 8.73 5.13 22.09
C TYR A 75 9.37 4.72 23.41
N LYS A 76 9.28 3.44 23.72
CA LYS A 76 10.01 2.85 24.85
C LYS A 76 10.44 1.42 24.49
N VAL A 77 11.50 0.97 25.14
CA VAL A 77 11.92 -0.42 25.18
C VAL A 77 11.77 -0.90 26.61
N THR A 78 11.01 -1.97 26.80
CA THR A 78 10.73 -2.54 28.13
C THR A 78 11.15 -4.00 28.18
N SER A 79 11.35 -4.51 29.41
CA SER A 79 11.51 -5.92 29.67
C SER A 79 10.34 -6.38 30.52
N GLU A 80 9.47 -7.14 29.93
CA GLU A 80 8.39 -7.85 30.62
C GLU A 80 8.73 -9.34 30.63
N GLU A 81 8.02 -10.16 29.87
CA GLU A 81 8.40 -11.58 29.61
C GLU A 81 9.49 -11.66 28.53
N SER A 82 9.60 -10.64 27.69
CA SER A 82 10.56 -10.47 26.61
C SER A 82 10.95 -8.99 26.44
N THR A 83 11.96 -8.70 25.66
CA THR A 83 12.31 -7.32 25.27
C THR A 83 11.30 -6.83 24.24
N VAL A 84 10.61 -5.72 24.52
CA VAL A 84 9.53 -5.18 23.70
C VAL A 84 9.83 -3.73 23.32
N LEU A 85 9.80 -3.44 22.02
CA LEU A 85 9.75 -2.10 21.47
C LEU A 85 8.27 -1.67 21.37
N THR A 86 7.91 -0.57 22.02
CA THR A 86 6.55 -0.01 21.98
C THR A 86 6.59 1.39 21.39
N PHE A 87 5.72 1.66 20.41
CA PHE A 87 5.39 3.03 20.00
C PHE A 87 4.38 3.58 21.01
N ASP A 88 4.88 4.26 22.04
CA ASP A 88 4.18 4.48 23.31
C ASP A 88 3.10 5.57 23.25
N SER A 89 3.34 6.64 22.50
CA SER A 89 2.30 7.63 22.21
C SER A 89 1.78 7.47 20.77
N PHE A 90 0.55 7.94 20.57
CA PHE A 90 -0.11 7.80 19.28
C PHE A 90 0.74 8.36 18.13
N ASN A 91 1.04 7.50 17.16
CA ASN A 91 1.64 7.86 15.89
C ASN A 91 0.75 7.31 14.78
N GLU A 92 0.23 8.19 13.95
CA GLU A 92 -0.77 7.85 12.94
C GLU A 92 -0.27 6.87 11.87
N PHE A 93 1.05 6.76 11.64
CA PHE A 93 1.61 5.85 10.65
C PHE A 93 1.77 4.41 11.13
N ILE A 94 1.68 4.15 12.43
CA ILE A 94 1.74 2.80 12.98
C ILE A 94 0.42 2.42 13.65
N HIS A 95 -0.20 3.32 14.41
CA HIS A 95 -1.43 3.03 15.13
C HIS A 95 -2.67 2.95 14.24
N CYS A 96 -2.65 3.56 13.04
CA CYS A 96 -3.78 3.46 12.10
C CYS A 96 -4.16 2.01 11.75
N PHE A 97 -3.22 1.07 11.85
CA PHE A 97 -3.50 -0.34 11.59
C PHE A 97 -4.14 -1.06 12.79
N SER A 98 -4.04 -0.50 13.99
CA SER A 98 -4.63 -1.06 15.22
C SER A 98 -5.96 -0.41 15.59
N GLU A 99 -6.28 0.76 15.03
CA GLU A 99 -7.52 1.47 15.30
C GLU A 99 -8.72 0.88 14.55
N PRO A 100 -9.93 0.97 15.13
CA PRO A 100 -11.14 0.56 14.43
C PRO A 100 -11.34 1.35 13.12
N ILE A 101 -11.69 0.65 12.05
CA ILE A 101 -12.06 1.28 10.80
C ILE A 101 -13.39 2.00 11.01
N MET A 102 -13.47 3.28 10.61
CA MET A 102 -14.68 4.10 10.78
C MET A 102 -15.90 3.40 10.15
N GLY A 103 -16.93 3.17 10.96
CA GLY A 103 -18.16 2.49 10.55
C GLY A 103 -18.10 0.95 10.56
N MET A 104 -16.98 0.36 11.00
CA MET A 104 -16.81 -1.08 11.16
C MET A 104 -16.37 -1.43 12.58
N ASN A 105 -16.76 -2.61 13.08
CA ASN A 105 -16.29 -3.13 14.37
C ASN A 105 -14.99 -3.95 14.22
N THR A 106 -14.20 -3.68 13.19
CA THR A 106 -12.96 -4.36 12.87
C THR A 106 -11.82 -3.35 12.68
N ASN A 107 -10.60 -3.79 12.90
CA ASN A 107 -9.38 -3.05 12.58
C ASN A 107 -8.56 -3.86 11.56
N LEU A 108 -7.39 -3.33 11.18
CA LEU A 108 -6.47 -3.99 10.25
C LEU A 108 -5.51 -4.97 10.96
N GLU A 109 -5.78 -5.32 12.22
CA GLU A 109 -4.98 -6.25 13.04
C GLU A 109 -3.49 -5.88 13.08
N GLY A 110 -3.21 -4.58 13.15
CA GLY A 110 -1.84 -4.07 13.27
C GLY A 110 -1.35 -4.05 14.71
N ASP A 111 -0.07 -4.31 14.89
CA ASP A 111 0.64 -4.18 16.16
C ASP A 111 1.39 -2.84 16.23
N TYR A 112 1.52 -2.29 17.42
CA TYR A 112 2.39 -1.15 17.75
C TYR A 112 3.33 -1.46 18.93
N GLU A 113 3.24 -2.69 19.47
CA GLU A 113 4.16 -3.30 20.42
C GLU A 113 4.81 -4.51 19.75
N PHE A 114 6.14 -4.55 19.75
CA PHE A 114 6.89 -5.56 19.02
C PHE A 114 7.92 -6.24 19.92
N VAL A 115 7.86 -7.56 19.97
CA VAL A 115 8.86 -8.40 20.62
C VAL A 115 10.13 -8.40 19.78
N TYR A 116 11.25 -8.11 20.41
CA TYR A 116 12.57 -8.23 19.79
C TYR A 116 12.96 -9.70 19.66
N MET A 117 13.08 -10.16 18.42
CA MET A 117 13.39 -11.54 18.07
C MET A 117 14.89 -11.78 17.85
N GLY A 118 15.69 -10.69 17.79
CA GLY A 118 17.13 -10.74 17.58
C GLY A 118 17.57 -9.98 16.34
N GLN A 119 18.82 -10.20 15.97
CA GLN A 119 19.45 -9.67 14.76
C GLN A 119 19.81 -10.79 13.80
N GLU A 120 19.60 -10.53 12.52
CA GLU A 120 20.10 -11.36 11.43
C GLU A 120 20.90 -10.44 10.49
N ASP A 121 22.20 -10.71 10.32
CA ASP A 121 23.14 -9.83 9.68
C ASP A 121 23.13 -8.45 10.36
N ASN A 122 22.69 -7.40 9.64
CA ASN A 122 22.51 -6.06 10.18
C ASN A 122 21.06 -5.67 10.37
N LYS A 123 20.13 -6.61 10.28
CA LYS A 123 18.68 -6.38 10.41
C LYS A 123 18.21 -6.67 11.83
N VAL A 124 17.27 -5.88 12.29
CA VAL A 124 16.53 -6.13 13.55
C VAL A 124 15.22 -6.80 13.19
N ILE A 125 14.97 -7.97 13.76
CA ILE A 125 13.75 -8.75 13.55
C ILE A 125 12.81 -8.51 14.71
N LEU A 126 11.60 -8.09 14.41
CA LEU A 126 10.55 -7.78 15.35
C LEU A 126 9.28 -8.57 15.02
N GLN A 127 8.56 -8.98 16.06
CA GLN A 127 7.28 -9.65 15.93
C GLN A 127 6.22 -8.92 16.77
N GLY A 128 5.10 -8.61 16.18
CA GLY A 128 3.98 -8.00 16.87
C GLY A 128 3.53 -8.82 18.08
N ARG A 129 3.22 -8.15 19.18
CA ARG A 129 2.88 -8.79 20.45
C ARG A 129 1.50 -9.42 20.44
N ARG A 130 0.55 -8.83 19.75
CA ARG A 130 -0.87 -9.24 19.74
C ARG A 130 -1.23 -10.09 18.53
N TYR A 131 -0.91 -9.59 17.36
CA TYR A 131 -1.30 -10.21 16.08
C TYR A 131 -0.13 -10.91 15.37
N HIS A 132 1.05 -10.88 16.00
CA HIS A 132 2.29 -11.49 15.46
C HIS A 132 2.71 -10.92 14.11
N ASN A 133 2.38 -9.66 13.84
CA ASN A 133 2.79 -8.99 12.61
C ASN A 133 4.32 -9.04 12.44
N THR A 134 4.77 -9.24 11.22
CA THR A 134 6.20 -9.21 10.91
C THR A 134 6.66 -7.78 10.70
N MET A 135 7.77 -7.40 11.34
CA MET A 135 8.47 -6.15 11.09
C MET A 135 9.97 -6.42 11.03
N VAL A 136 10.59 -5.99 9.95
CA VAL A 136 12.04 -6.08 9.75
C VAL A 136 12.61 -4.68 9.60
N MET A 137 13.60 -4.34 10.42
CA MET A 137 14.28 -3.05 10.36
C MET A 137 15.68 -3.22 9.77
N THR A 138 15.98 -2.49 8.72
CA THR A 138 17.30 -2.46 8.07
C THR A 138 17.89 -1.05 8.19
N PRO A 139 19.17 -0.88 8.61
CA PRO A 139 19.80 0.42 8.64
C PRO A 139 19.77 1.09 7.27
N LEU A 140 19.37 2.36 7.22
CA LEU A 140 19.48 3.15 5.99
C LEU A 140 20.91 3.57 5.74
N THR A 141 21.34 3.45 4.51
CA THR A 141 22.64 3.91 4.05
C THR A 141 22.79 5.41 4.32
N GLN A 142 23.94 5.80 4.82
CA GLN A 142 24.24 7.21 5.07
C GLN A 142 24.11 8.02 3.78
N GLY A 143 23.46 9.19 3.87
CA GLY A 143 23.23 10.08 2.74
C GLY A 143 21.95 9.82 1.95
N VAL A 144 21.22 8.75 2.21
CA VAL A 144 19.88 8.54 1.62
C VAL A 144 18.91 9.60 2.17
N ASN A 145 18.32 10.37 1.27
CA ASN A 145 17.27 11.32 1.63
C ASN A 145 15.93 10.58 1.80
N TRP A 146 15.29 10.71 2.95
CA TRP A 146 14.04 10.01 3.27
C TRP A 146 12.91 10.37 2.33
N LYS A 147 12.75 11.66 2.03
CA LYS A 147 11.67 12.13 1.17
C LYS A 147 11.84 11.63 -0.26
N ASP A 148 13.07 11.61 -0.75
CA ASP A 148 13.36 11.08 -2.09
C ASP A 148 13.14 9.56 -2.14
N TYR A 149 13.56 8.85 -1.08
CA TYR A 149 13.34 7.41 -0.95
C TYR A 149 11.84 7.07 -1.03
N ILE A 150 11.03 7.68 -0.16
CA ILE A 150 9.56 7.48 -0.17
C ILE A 150 8.95 7.95 -1.49
N GLY A 151 9.46 9.04 -2.06
CA GLY A 151 9.04 9.54 -3.38
C GLY A 151 9.24 8.53 -4.50
N GLN A 152 10.34 7.76 -4.48
CA GLN A 152 10.58 6.70 -5.46
C GLN A 152 9.60 5.53 -5.29
N LEU A 153 9.29 5.10 -4.05
CA LEU A 153 8.29 4.05 -3.81
C LEU A 153 6.93 4.46 -4.41
N ASN A 154 6.49 5.67 -4.10
CA ASN A 154 5.22 6.22 -4.61
C ASN A 154 5.23 6.42 -6.13
N LEU A 155 6.41 6.67 -6.73
CA LEU A 155 6.55 6.76 -8.18
C LEU A 155 6.30 5.40 -8.84
N ILE A 156 6.94 4.33 -8.33
CA ILE A 156 6.73 2.97 -8.82
C ILE A 156 5.25 2.57 -8.71
N GLU A 157 4.63 2.78 -7.54
CA GLU A 157 3.21 2.48 -7.33
C GLU A 157 2.30 3.20 -8.34
N ARG A 158 2.57 4.49 -8.58
CA ARG A 158 1.79 5.32 -9.51
C ARG A 158 1.99 4.91 -10.97
N GLU A 159 3.20 4.50 -11.35
CA GLU A 159 3.51 4.04 -12.71
C GLU A 159 2.96 2.64 -12.96
N ALA A 160 3.08 1.73 -12.00
CA ALA A 160 2.56 0.37 -12.07
C ALA A 160 1.05 0.33 -11.68
N PHE A 161 0.23 1.20 -12.27
CA PHE A 161 -1.17 1.37 -11.87
C PHE A 161 -2.08 0.21 -12.26
N LEU A 162 -1.73 -0.60 -13.27
CA LEU A 162 -2.52 -1.76 -13.68
C LEU A 162 -2.50 -2.84 -12.59
N LYS A 163 -3.60 -3.58 -12.52
CA LYS A 163 -3.81 -4.60 -11.48
C LYS A 163 -3.64 -6.04 -11.99
N THR A 164 -3.60 -6.23 -13.32
CA THR A 164 -3.54 -7.53 -13.96
C THR A 164 -2.23 -7.73 -14.69
N TYR A 165 -1.63 -8.91 -14.51
CA TYR A 165 -0.33 -9.25 -15.06
C TYR A 165 -0.32 -10.67 -15.60
N SER A 166 0.29 -10.88 -16.77
CA SER A 166 0.74 -12.19 -17.21
C SER A 166 2.04 -12.55 -16.48
N LEU A 167 2.11 -13.76 -15.95
CA LEU A 167 3.33 -14.30 -15.37
C LEU A 167 4.10 -15.05 -16.46
N MET A 168 5.30 -14.55 -16.78
CA MET A 168 6.14 -15.05 -17.85
C MET A 168 7.39 -15.72 -17.29
N VAL A 169 7.82 -16.82 -17.87
CA VAL A 169 9.12 -17.46 -17.61
C VAL A 169 9.75 -17.84 -18.95
N GLY A 170 10.97 -17.37 -19.20
CA GLY A 170 11.65 -17.62 -20.47
C GLY A 170 10.90 -17.12 -21.71
N GLY A 171 10.10 -16.05 -21.56
CA GLY A 171 9.27 -15.48 -22.62
C GLY A 171 7.95 -16.21 -22.87
N GLN A 172 7.63 -17.26 -22.11
CA GLN A 172 6.35 -17.98 -22.20
C GLN A 172 5.45 -17.61 -21.03
N GLU A 173 4.16 -17.45 -21.28
CA GLU A 173 3.17 -17.27 -20.24
C GLU A 173 2.91 -18.57 -19.50
N VAL A 174 3.12 -18.56 -18.18
CA VAL A 174 2.97 -19.73 -17.29
C VAL A 174 1.89 -19.52 -16.24
N GLY A 175 1.21 -18.38 -16.28
CA GLY A 175 0.16 -18.04 -15.33
C GLY A 175 -0.18 -16.57 -15.36
N ASN A 176 -0.86 -16.12 -14.31
CA ASN A 176 -1.24 -14.73 -14.16
C ASN A 176 -1.10 -14.27 -12.72
N ALA A 177 -1.13 -12.95 -12.54
CA ALA A 177 -1.13 -12.32 -11.23
C ALA A 177 -2.15 -11.17 -11.20
N VAL A 178 -2.86 -11.06 -10.08
CA VAL A 178 -3.77 -9.93 -9.82
C VAL A 178 -3.29 -9.20 -8.58
N ARG A 179 -3.08 -7.89 -8.71
CA ARG A 179 -2.62 -7.03 -7.61
C ARG A 179 -3.80 -6.37 -6.90
N THR A 180 -3.83 -6.50 -5.60
CA THR A 180 -4.76 -5.77 -4.72
C THR A 180 -3.94 -5.13 -3.60
N SER A 181 -3.89 -3.80 -3.54
CA SER A 181 -2.97 -3.10 -2.64
C SER A 181 -1.51 -3.59 -2.83
N HIS A 182 -0.82 -4.01 -1.78
CA HIS A 182 0.53 -4.58 -1.82
C HIS A 182 0.53 -6.12 -1.72
N LEU A 183 -0.46 -6.74 -2.34
CA LEU A 183 -0.63 -8.19 -2.40
C LEU A 183 -0.83 -8.65 -3.84
N PHE A 184 -0.09 -9.66 -4.28
CA PHE A 184 -0.38 -10.40 -5.49
C PHE A 184 -1.13 -11.68 -5.19
N SER A 185 -2.19 -11.95 -5.94
CA SER A 185 -2.75 -13.29 -6.10
C SER A 185 -2.14 -13.91 -7.33
N LEU A 186 -1.20 -14.85 -7.15
CA LEU A 186 -0.50 -15.54 -8.24
C LEU A 186 -1.22 -16.85 -8.56
N THR A 187 -1.46 -17.09 -9.83
CA THR A 187 -1.95 -18.38 -10.33
C THR A 187 -0.94 -18.89 -11.36
N VAL A 188 -0.26 -19.96 -11.01
CA VAL A 188 0.68 -20.67 -11.91
C VAL A 188 -0.04 -21.88 -12.49
N GLU A 189 0.13 -22.15 -13.77
CA GLU A 189 -0.49 -23.28 -14.45
C GLU A 189 -0.15 -24.62 -13.73
N GLY A 190 -1.20 -25.38 -13.40
CA GLY A 190 -1.07 -26.63 -12.68
C GLY A 190 -0.81 -26.51 -11.16
N GLN A 191 -0.86 -25.29 -10.59
CA GLN A 191 -0.69 -25.03 -9.16
C GLN A 191 -1.92 -24.36 -8.55
N THR A 192 -2.04 -24.43 -7.22
CA THR A 192 -3.05 -23.64 -6.48
C THR A 192 -2.63 -22.19 -6.41
N SER A 193 -3.59 -21.27 -6.56
CA SER A 193 -3.33 -19.84 -6.39
C SER A 193 -2.74 -19.53 -5.02
N SER A 194 -1.74 -18.66 -4.97
CA SER A 194 -1.08 -18.20 -3.76
C SER A 194 -1.19 -16.69 -3.59
N SER A 195 -1.32 -16.26 -2.34
CA SER A 195 -1.26 -14.84 -1.96
C SER A 195 0.17 -14.47 -1.60
N VAL A 196 0.73 -13.47 -2.26
CA VAL A 196 2.13 -13.06 -2.09
C VAL A 196 2.19 -11.58 -1.68
N PRO A 197 2.37 -11.29 -0.38
CA PRO A 197 2.58 -9.95 0.10
C PRO A 197 3.92 -9.38 -0.39
N PHE A 198 3.96 -8.08 -0.68
CA PHE A 198 5.16 -7.40 -1.14
C PHE A 198 5.26 -5.98 -0.57
N ILE A 199 6.42 -5.39 -0.68
CA ILE A 199 6.69 -3.96 -0.50
C ILE A 199 7.19 -3.36 -1.80
N TYR A 200 6.96 -2.05 -1.98
CA TYR A 200 7.69 -1.29 -2.99
C TYR A 200 9.14 -1.05 -2.57
N THR A 201 10.02 -1.01 -3.54
CA THR A 201 11.43 -0.61 -3.41
C THR A 201 11.71 0.54 -4.37
N PRO A 202 12.81 1.29 -4.24
CA PRO A 202 13.15 2.35 -5.19
C PRO A 202 13.28 1.89 -6.64
N GLU A 203 13.53 0.61 -6.87
CA GLU A 203 13.69 0.01 -8.19
C GLU A 203 12.44 -0.75 -8.67
N GLY A 204 11.54 -1.16 -7.76
CA GLY A 204 10.39 -1.98 -8.13
C GLY A 204 9.63 -2.52 -6.93
N ILE A 205 9.64 -3.84 -6.74
CA ILE A 205 8.98 -4.53 -5.61
C ILE A 205 9.86 -5.64 -5.04
N ARG A 206 9.59 -5.99 -3.77
CA ARG A 206 10.16 -7.16 -3.12
C ARG A 206 9.07 -7.96 -2.42
N PHE A 207 8.96 -9.25 -2.72
CA PHE A 207 8.06 -10.16 -2.02
C PHE A 207 8.49 -10.34 -0.57
N LYS A 208 7.52 -10.54 0.32
CA LYS A 208 7.79 -10.79 1.74
C LYS A 208 8.71 -11.99 1.92
N ASP A 209 8.37 -13.09 1.29
CA ASP A 209 9.11 -14.34 1.32
C ASP A 209 9.55 -14.73 -0.10
N GLU A 210 10.62 -15.50 -0.20
CA GLU A 210 11.00 -16.14 -1.45
C GLU A 210 9.92 -17.12 -1.90
N ILE A 211 9.59 -17.12 -3.17
CA ILE A 211 8.67 -18.08 -3.78
C ILE A 211 9.30 -18.79 -4.95
N THR A 212 8.82 -19.99 -5.26
CA THR A 212 9.30 -20.77 -6.41
C THR A 212 8.29 -20.74 -7.56
N ILE A 213 8.72 -20.29 -8.73
CA ILE A 213 7.94 -20.27 -9.97
C ILE A 213 8.68 -21.09 -11.01
N GLN A 214 8.10 -22.19 -11.46
CA GLN A 214 8.70 -23.09 -12.47
C GLN A 214 10.15 -23.51 -12.11
N GLY A 215 10.37 -23.80 -10.81
CA GLY A 215 11.68 -24.20 -10.30
C GLY A 215 12.68 -23.07 -10.06
N LYS A 216 12.30 -21.80 -10.28
CA LYS A 216 13.12 -20.61 -10.05
C LYS A 216 12.67 -19.91 -8.78
N THR A 217 13.62 -19.57 -7.93
CA THR A 217 13.36 -18.82 -6.70
C THR A 217 13.38 -17.32 -7.00
N VAL A 218 12.33 -16.60 -6.65
CA VAL A 218 12.15 -15.17 -6.89
C VAL A 218 11.72 -14.44 -5.63
N GLN A 219 12.21 -13.23 -5.45
CA GLN A 219 11.81 -12.31 -4.40
C GLN A 219 11.85 -10.85 -4.86
N ASN A 220 12.83 -10.46 -5.66
CA ASN A 220 13.14 -9.09 -6.02
C ASN A 220 12.82 -8.82 -7.50
N PHE A 221 12.14 -7.69 -7.76
CA PHE A 221 11.75 -7.32 -9.12
C PHE A 221 12.04 -5.84 -9.35
N VAL A 222 12.49 -5.53 -10.56
CA VAL A 222 12.74 -4.18 -11.06
C VAL A 222 11.61 -3.78 -12.00
N TRP A 223 11.09 -2.57 -11.83
CA TRP A 223 10.06 -1.99 -12.67
C TRP A 223 10.64 -1.38 -13.94
N ASN A 224 10.05 -1.72 -15.08
CA ASN A 224 10.27 -1.06 -16.36
C ASN A 224 8.97 -0.41 -16.82
N LYS A 225 8.96 0.91 -16.85
CA LYS A 225 7.79 1.70 -17.24
C LYS A 225 7.43 1.56 -18.71
N GLU A 226 8.42 1.47 -19.59
CA GLU A 226 8.21 1.43 -21.03
C GLU A 226 7.53 0.13 -21.46
N ASP A 227 7.97 -0.99 -20.88
CA ASP A 227 7.43 -2.32 -21.13
C ASP A 227 6.27 -2.69 -20.19
N MET A 228 6.03 -1.89 -19.15
CA MET A 228 5.08 -2.14 -18.07
C MET A 228 5.30 -3.50 -17.40
N THR A 229 6.55 -3.80 -17.04
CA THR A 229 6.96 -5.08 -16.48
C THR A 229 7.65 -4.93 -15.14
N PHE A 230 7.42 -5.91 -14.25
CA PHE A 230 8.31 -6.21 -13.15
C PHE A 230 9.15 -7.41 -13.54
N THR A 231 10.46 -7.23 -13.72
CA THR A 231 11.40 -8.29 -14.08
C THR A 231 12.22 -8.69 -12.88
N SER A 232 12.31 -9.99 -12.60
CA SER A 232 13.11 -10.49 -11.48
C SER A 232 14.57 -10.09 -11.63
N SER A 233 15.16 -9.60 -10.52
CA SER A 233 16.60 -9.31 -10.40
C SER A 233 17.38 -10.39 -9.66
N ASP A 234 16.71 -11.50 -9.29
CA ASP A 234 17.35 -12.64 -8.64
C ASP A 234 18.20 -13.44 -9.64
N GLU A 235 19.40 -13.86 -9.23
CA GLU A 235 20.50 -14.29 -10.12
C GLU A 235 20.10 -15.41 -11.10
N GLU A 236 19.31 -16.39 -10.66
CA GLU A 236 18.90 -17.53 -11.50
C GLU A 236 17.49 -17.39 -12.10
N ALA A 237 16.86 -16.26 -11.92
CA ALA A 237 15.45 -16.03 -12.24
C ALA A 237 15.19 -14.75 -13.06
N ALA A 238 16.21 -14.19 -13.72
CA ALA A 238 16.10 -12.94 -14.50
C ALA A 238 15.11 -13.00 -15.69
N ASP A 239 14.66 -14.19 -16.07
CA ASP A 239 13.64 -14.44 -17.09
C ASP A 239 12.23 -14.59 -16.53
N VAL A 240 12.05 -14.43 -15.23
CA VAL A 240 10.72 -14.36 -14.58
C VAL A 240 10.22 -12.92 -14.61
N VAL A 241 9.08 -12.71 -15.26
CA VAL A 241 8.52 -11.39 -15.52
C VAL A 241 7.03 -11.36 -15.21
N LEU A 242 6.60 -10.33 -14.48
CA LEU A 242 5.20 -9.94 -14.35
C LEU A 242 4.94 -8.81 -15.36
N LYS A 243 4.24 -9.13 -16.45
CA LYS A 243 3.91 -8.18 -17.53
C LYS A 243 2.50 -7.68 -17.36
N ALA A 244 2.35 -6.38 -17.09
CA ALA A 244 1.04 -5.76 -16.94
C ALA A 244 0.29 -5.72 -18.29
N TYR A 245 -1.02 -5.89 -18.24
CA TYR A 245 -1.89 -5.74 -19.40
C TYR A 245 -3.18 -5.00 -19.03
N TYR A 246 -3.75 -4.32 -20.03
CA TYR A 246 -5.02 -3.65 -19.88
C TYR A 246 -6.17 -4.66 -19.88
N PRO A 247 -7.20 -4.49 -19.02
CA PRO A 247 -8.43 -5.29 -19.11
C PRO A 247 -9.04 -5.24 -20.51
N GLN A 248 -9.71 -6.32 -20.92
CA GLN A 248 -10.32 -6.42 -22.25
C GLN A 248 -11.33 -5.30 -22.57
N ASP A 249 -12.02 -4.80 -21.54
CA ASP A 249 -13.02 -3.75 -21.63
C ASP A 249 -12.48 -2.39 -21.13
N TYR A 250 -11.17 -2.20 -21.21
CA TYR A 250 -10.51 -0.95 -20.85
C TYR A 250 -10.89 0.17 -21.82
N THR A 251 -11.33 1.29 -21.28
CA THR A 251 -11.59 2.51 -22.05
C THR A 251 -10.59 3.58 -21.63
N PRO A 252 -9.74 4.09 -22.54
CA PRO A 252 -8.85 5.21 -22.25
C PRO A 252 -9.59 6.45 -21.77
N TYR A 253 -8.93 7.25 -20.92
CA TYR A 253 -9.50 8.48 -20.34
C TYR A 253 -10.04 9.42 -21.44
N GLU A 254 -9.28 9.58 -22.50
CA GLU A 254 -9.60 10.49 -23.62
C GLU A 254 -10.88 10.10 -24.35
N ASP A 255 -11.22 8.81 -24.37
CA ASP A 255 -12.41 8.30 -25.07
C ASP A 255 -13.72 8.63 -24.30
N TYR A 256 -13.60 9.05 -23.05
CA TYR A 256 -14.75 9.54 -22.27
C TYR A 256 -15.04 11.03 -22.49
N LEU A 257 -14.11 11.80 -23.03
CA LEU A 257 -14.33 13.22 -23.28
C LEU A 257 -15.35 13.40 -24.40
N GLY A 258 -16.32 14.31 -24.20
CA GLY A 258 -17.29 14.62 -25.23
C GLY A 258 -18.72 14.84 -24.73
N THR A 259 -19.64 14.84 -25.69
CA THR A 259 -21.04 15.12 -25.47
C THR A 259 -21.84 13.83 -25.34
N TYR A 260 -22.66 13.75 -24.30
CA TYR A 260 -23.55 12.67 -24.00
C TYR A 260 -24.98 13.18 -23.84
N TYR A 261 -25.96 12.29 -23.95
CA TYR A 261 -27.37 12.61 -23.75
C TYR A 261 -27.88 11.90 -22.50
N MET A 262 -28.25 12.69 -21.48
CA MET A 262 -28.88 12.17 -20.27
C MET A 262 -30.38 12.14 -20.43
N TYR A 263 -30.96 11.00 -20.05
CA TYR A 263 -32.39 10.83 -19.88
C TYR A 263 -32.74 11.14 -18.42
N TYR A 264 -33.78 11.94 -18.22
CA TYR A 264 -34.32 12.23 -16.89
C TYR A 264 -35.85 12.24 -16.90
N ARG A 265 -36.46 12.22 -15.71
CA ARG A 265 -37.87 12.39 -15.54
C ARG A 265 -38.13 13.82 -15.13
N GLU A 266 -38.90 14.52 -15.96
CA GLU A 266 -39.33 15.89 -15.68
C GLU A 266 -40.73 15.83 -15.04
N TYR A 267 -40.90 16.58 -13.92
CA TYR A 267 -42.22 16.71 -13.31
C TYR A 267 -43.19 17.33 -14.34
N GLU A 268 -44.33 16.69 -14.52
CA GLU A 268 -45.38 17.18 -15.44
C GLU A 268 -46.54 17.78 -14.65
N LYS A 269 -47.16 16.97 -13.80
CA LYS A 269 -48.29 17.42 -12.97
C LYS A 269 -48.52 16.43 -11.82
N TYR A 270 -49.32 16.88 -10.85
CA TYR A 270 -49.90 16.01 -9.86
C TYR A 270 -51.30 15.58 -10.32
N ASN A 271 -51.54 14.29 -10.37
CA ASN A 271 -52.86 13.71 -10.69
C ASN A 271 -53.64 13.50 -9.39
N GLU A 272 -54.61 14.38 -9.15
CA GLU A 272 -55.46 14.35 -7.93
C GLU A 272 -56.38 13.11 -7.86
N GLU A 273 -56.78 12.59 -9.01
CA GLU A 273 -57.69 11.41 -9.05
C GLU A 273 -56.97 10.12 -8.67
N GLU A 274 -55.71 10.01 -9.04
CA GLU A 274 -54.85 8.82 -8.77
C GLU A 274 -53.88 9.04 -7.60
N ASP A 275 -53.91 10.21 -6.98
CA ASP A 275 -53.03 10.60 -5.87
C ASP A 275 -51.54 10.32 -6.17
N LYS A 276 -51.08 10.71 -7.38
CA LYS A 276 -49.72 10.47 -7.83
C LYS A 276 -49.14 11.61 -8.64
N VAL A 277 -47.79 11.70 -8.61
CA VAL A 277 -47.01 12.61 -9.46
C VAL A 277 -46.80 11.94 -10.82
N GLU A 278 -47.15 12.67 -11.88
CA GLU A 278 -46.88 12.28 -13.26
C GLU A 278 -45.61 12.91 -13.75
N PHE A 279 -44.79 12.13 -14.48
CA PHE A 279 -43.53 12.54 -15.05
C PHE A 279 -43.52 12.32 -16.57
N ARG A 280 -42.93 13.22 -17.29
CA ARG A 280 -42.62 13.04 -18.71
C ARG A 280 -41.12 12.79 -18.94
N PRO A 281 -40.74 12.10 -20.03
CA PRO A 281 -39.34 11.95 -20.38
C PRO A 281 -38.76 13.29 -20.78
N GLY A 282 -37.59 13.59 -20.22
CA GLY A 282 -36.74 14.72 -20.60
C GLY A 282 -35.36 14.24 -21.08
N TYR A 283 -34.75 15.00 -21.95
CA TYR A 283 -33.41 14.75 -22.44
C TYR A 283 -32.62 16.05 -22.39
N MET A 284 -31.35 15.94 -22.00
CA MET A 284 -30.41 17.05 -22.07
C MET A 284 -29.06 16.57 -22.56
N ALA A 285 -28.39 17.43 -23.32
CA ALA A 285 -26.99 17.22 -23.63
C ALA A 285 -26.12 17.59 -22.42
N VAL A 286 -25.17 16.75 -22.12
CA VAL A 286 -24.15 16.98 -21.08
C VAL A 286 -22.77 16.76 -21.70
N GLU A 287 -21.81 17.53 -21.27
CA GLU A 287 -20.40 17.37 -21.68
C GLU A 287 -19.59 16.83 -20.51
N LEU A 288 -18.81 15.76 -20.76
CA LEU A 288 -17.71 15.37 -19.92
C LEU A 288 -16.46 16.11 -20.38
N GLN A 289 -16.02 17.04 -19.56
CA GLN A 289 -14.81 17.84 -19.78
C GLN A 289 -13.73 17.42 -18.79
N GLN A 290 -12.47 17.55 -19.20
CA GLN A 290 -11.34 17.28 -18.33
C GLN A 290 -11.36 18.19 -17.10
N LYS A 291 -11.31 17.60 -15.90
CA LYS A 291 -11.03 18.30 -14.65
C LYS A 291 -9.57 18.13 -14.24
N VAL A 292 -9.13 16.87 -14.08
CA VAL A 292 -7.73 16.52 -13.88
C VAL A 292 -7.40 15.41 -14.89
N ALA A 293 -6.40 15.65 -15.73
CA ALA A 293 -6.02 14.74 -16.81
C ALA A 293 -5.72 13.31 -16.28
N GLY A 294 -6.38 12.31 -16.87
CA GLY A 294 -6.25 10.92 -16.49
C GLY A 294 -6.81 10.54 -15.12
N GLU A 295 -7.54 11.44 -14.43
CA GLU A 295 -8.05 11.22 -13.08
C GLU A 295 -9.53 11.53 -12.91
N SER A 296 -10.00 12.64 -13.46
CA SER A 296 -11.38 13.06 -13.25
C SER A 296 -11.91 13.98 -14.34
N PHE A 297 -13.24 13.99 -14.45
CA PHE A 297 -14.02 14.84 -15.34
C PHE A 297 -14.91 15.77 -14.53
N VAL A 298 -15.33 16.85 -15.16
CA VAL A 298 -16.46 17.65 -14.72
C VAL A 298 -17.60 17.51 -15.74
N LEU A 299 -18.79 17.24 -15.21
CA LEU A 299 -20.01 17.20 -16.02
C LEU A 299 -20.60 18.62 -16.14
N THR A 300 -20.81 19.09 -17.36
CA THR A 300 -21.39 20.40 -17.66
C THR A 300 -22.60 20.26 -18.56
N SER A 301 -23.56 21.19 -18.48
CA SER A 301 -24.68 21.29 -19.39
C SER A 301 -25.31 22.68 -19.27
N ASP A 302 -25.80 23.22 -20.38
CA ASP A 302 -26.55 24.48 -20.40
C ASP A 302 -27.86 24.45 -19.60
N LYS A 303 -28.37 23.26 -19.33
CA LYS A 303 -29.59 23.04 -18.54
C LYS A 303 -29.33 22.71 -17.06
N LEU A 304 -28.08 22.51 -16.67
CA LEU A 304 -27.72 22.32 -15.27
C LEU A 304 -27.51 23.71 -14.65
N GLU A 305 -28.31 24.01 -13.64
CA GLU A 305 -28.07 25.23 -12.85
C GLU A 305 -26.70 25.17 -12.17
N THR A 306 -26.17 26.31 -11.78
CA THR A 306 -24.79 26.49 -11.26
C THR A 306 -24.42 25.56 -10.10
N THR A 307 -25.39 25.02 -9.38
CA THR A 307 -25.19 24.02 -8.30
C THR A 307 -24.87 22.60 -8.82
N ALA A 308 -25.31 22.27 -10.04
CA ALA A 308 -25.00 20.99 -10.67
C ALA A 308 -23.72 21.01 -11.51
N ALA A 309 -23.17 22.20 -11.81
CA ALA A 309 -21.90 22.39 -12.53
C ALA A 309 -20.66 21.83 -11.78
N ASN A 310 -20.83 21.27 -10.60
CA ASN A 310 -19.75 20.70 -9.78
C ASN A 310 -19.81 19.16 -9.68
N ILE A 311 -20.57 18.49 -10.54
CA ILE A 311 -20.54 17.02 -10.56
C ILE A 311 -19.18 16.60 -11.10
N VAL A 312 -18.38 16.00 -10.21
CA VAL A 312 -17.08 15.45 -10.55
C VAL A 312 -17.22 13.95 -10.68
N ILE A 313 -16.77 13.42 -11.80
CA ILE A 313 -16.73 11.99 -12.05
C ILE A 313 -15.27 11.55 -12.02
N THR A 314 -14.95 10.59 -11.17
CA THR A 314 -13.59 10.03 -11.06
C THR A 314 -13.38 8.94 -12.10
N TYR A 315 -12.15 8.86 -12.60
CA TYR A 315 -11.72 7.82 -13.52
C TYR A 315 -10.74 6.87 -12.83
N ASP A 316 -11.06 5.59 -12.83
CA ASP A 316 -10.12 4.56 -12.37
C ASP A 316 -9.22 4.13 -13.53
N LYS A 317 -8.01 4.68 -13.57
CA LYS A 317 -7.02 4.36 -14.60
C LYS A 317 -6.56 2.90 -14.60
N ALA A 318 -6.77 2.15 -13.51
CA ALA A 318 -6.40 0.73 -13.44
C ALA A 318 -7.40 -0.15 -14.19
N THR A 319 -8.66 0.26 -14.26
CA THR A 319 -9.74 -0.49 -14.92
C THR A 319 -10.25 0.17 -16.18
N GLY A 320 -9.94 1.44 -16.41
CA GLY A 320 -10.50 2.22 -17.52
C GLY A 320 -11.98 2.55 -17.33
N LYS A 321 -12.47 2.67 -16.11
CA LYS A 321 -13.89 2.89 -15.78
C LYS A 321 -14.12 4.24 -15.08
N LEU A 322 -15.37 4.71 -15.17
CA LEU A 322 -15.89 5.85 -14.44
C LEU A 322 -16.50 5.42 -13.10
#